data_9e4cdcbebfc59a447032c8a5698d9857
#
_entry.id   9e4cdcbebfc59a447032c8a5698d9857
#
_cell.length_a   1.000
_cell.length_b   1.000
_cell.length_c   1.000
_cell.angle_alpha   90.00
_cell.angle_beta   90.00
_cell.angle_gamma   90.00
#
_symmetry.space_group_name_H-M   'P 1'
#
loop_
_entity.id
_entity.type
_entity.pdbx_description
1 polymer ?
#
loop_
_entity_poly.entity_id
_entity_poly.type
_entity_poly.pdbx_seq_one_letter_code
_entity_poly.pdbx_strand_id
1 'polypeptide(L)'
;GDWSSDVCSSDLYYLLQDFFGHSQFRNGQEQIIDSILAGRDCLGVMPTGAGKSMCYQIPALMFDGITIVVSPLISLMKDQVNSLIQSGVRAAYLNSSLTAAQYEMAISNAARGMYKIIYVAPERLETWGFLDFATHVEISMITVDEAHCISQWGQDFRPSYLNILSFVKKLARRPIISAFTATATSKVRDDILQILSLERPVILT
;
A
#
# COMPACT_ATOMS: atom_id res chain seq x y z
N GLY A 1 -9.46 -7.70 -14.59
CA GLY A 1 -10.88 -7.97 -14.44
C GLY A 1 -11.53 -6.98 -13.48
N ASP A 2 -12.78 -6.70 -13.74
CA ASP A 2 -13.57 -5.81 -12.88
C ASP A 2 -14.00 -6.59 -11.63
N TRP A 3 -13.30 -6.37 -10.54
CA TRP A 3 -13.59 -7.01 -9.26
C TRP A 3 -14.81 -6.39 -8.55
N SER A 4 -15.31 -5.28 -9.06
CA SER A 4 -16.36 -4.52 -8.38
C SER A 4 -17.70 -5.22 -8.31
N SER A 5 -17.95 -6.18 -9.20
CA SER A 5 -19.25 -6.84 -9.32
C SER A 5 -19.34 -8.21 -8.63
N ASP A 6 -18.21 -8.84 -8.29
CA ASP A 6 -18.21 -10.24 -7.86
C ASP A 6 -17.72 -10.47 -6.43
N VAL A 7 -17.31 -9.41 -5.72
CA VAL A 7 -16.83 -9.55 -4.34
C VAL A 7 -18.01 -9.55 -3.39
N CYS A 8 -18.33 -10.74 -2.86
CA CYS A 8 -19.32 -10.90 -1.81
C CYS A 8 -18.72 -10.52 -0.46
N SER A 9 -19.52 -9.92 0.42
CA SER A 9 -19.07 -9.61 1.78
C SER A 9 -18.58 -10.85 2.54
N SER A 10 -19.08 -12.04 2.19
CA SER A 10 -18.60 -13.30 2.79
C SER A 10 -17.13 -13.57 2.46
N ASP A 11 -16.63 -13.16 1.28
CA ASP A 11 -15.23 -13.35 0.90
C ASP A 11 -14.30 -12.47 1.74
N LEU A 12 -14.74 -11.25 2.06
CA LEU A 12 -13.98 -10.35 2.92
C LEU A 12 -13.86 -10.91 4.34
N TYR A 13 -14.96 -11.44 4.90
CA TYR A 13 -14.94 -12.05 6.23
C TYR A 13 -14.10 -13.31 6.27
N TYR A 14 -14.11 -14.11 5.20
CA TYR A 14 -13.26 -15.29 5.10
C TYR A 14 -11.79 -14.90 5.15
N LEU A 15 -11.36 -13.89 4.37
CA LEU A 15 -9.98 -13.41 4.38
C LEU A 15 -9.59 -12.84 5.74
N LEU A 16 -10.50 -12.08 6.36
CA LEU A 16 -10.27 -11.50 7.67
C LEU A 16 -10.00 -12.59 8.71
N GLN A 17 -10.80 -13.64 8.71
CA GLN A 17 -10.66 -14.74 9.66
C GLN A 17 -9.47 -15.64 9.33
N ASP A 18 -9.32 -16.03 8.06
CA ASP A 18 -8.32 -17.01 7.64
C ASP A 18 -6.89 -16.48 7.73
N PHE A 19 -6.67 -15.22 7.31
CA PHE A 19 -5.33 -14.63 7.29
C PHE A 19 -5.01 -13.77 8.52
N PHE A 20 -6.00 -13.17 9.16
CA PHE A 20 -5.77 -12.21 10.23
C PHE A 20 -6.38 -12.60 11.57
N GLY A 21 -7.18 -13.68 11.61
CA GLY A 21 -7.74 -14.21 12.86
C GLY A 21 -8.83 -13.37 13.51
N HIS A 22 -9.45 -12.46 12.75
CA HIS A 22 -10.52 -11.60 13.23
C HIS A 22 -11.86 -12.03 12.65
N SER A 23 -12.93 -11.92 13.44
CA SER A 23 -14.28 -12.27 13.01
C SER A 23 -15.12 -11.07 12.57
N GLN A 24 -14.68 -9.85 12.89
CA GLN A 24 -15.39 -8.61 12.57
C GLN A 24 -14.44 -7.51 12.19
N PHE A 25 -14.88 -6.63 11.29
CA PHE A 25 -14.17 -5.40 10.96
C PHE A 25 -14.42 -4.33 12.02
N ARG A 26 -13.43 -3.47 12.24
CA ARG A 26 -13.58 -2.26 13.04
C ARG A 26 -14.25 -1.18 12.19
N ASN A 27 -14.76 -0.13 12.85
CA ASN A 27 -15.41 1.00 12.17
C ASN A 27 -14.54 1.57 11.04
N GLY A 28 -15.13 1.72 9.87
CA GLY A 28 -14.50 2.30 8.70
C GLY A 28 -13.66 1.34 7.87
N GLN A 29 -13.24 0.20 8.42
CA GLN A 29 -12.39 -0.73 7.68
C GLN A 29 -13.10 -1.30 6.44
N GLU A 30 -14.28 -1.85 6.64
CA GLU A 30 -15.04 -2.47 5.54
C GLU A 30 -15.38 -1.46 4.44
N GLN A 31 -15.72 -0.22 4.83
CA GLN A 31 -16.03 0.84 3.88
C GLN A 31 -14.83 1.21 3.02
N ILE A 32 -13.63 1.30 3.61
CA ILE A 32 -12.39 1.56 2.85
C ILE A 32 -12.09 0.39 1.91
N ILE A 33 -12.19 -0.83 2.43
CA ILE A 33 -11.93 -2.04 1.63
C ILE A 33 -12.86 -2.10 0.42
N ASP A 34 -14.15 -1.90 0.64
CA ASP A 34 -15.14 -1.89 -0.46
C ASP A 34 -14.83 -0.82 -1.49
N SER A 35 -14.42 0.37 -1.04
CA SER A 35 -14.05 1.47 -1.93
C SER A 35 -12.84 1.12 -2.80
N ILE A 36 -11.82 0.53 -2.21
CA ILE A 36 -10.63 0.09 -2.94
C ILE A 36 -11.00 -1.00 -3.96
N LEU A 37 -11.79 -1.97 -3.55
CA LEU A 37 -12.20 -3.07 -4.43
C LEU A 37 -13.11 -2.59 -5.57
N ALA A 38 -13.84 -1.48 -5.36
CA ALA A 38 -14.61 -0.83 -6.42
C ALA A 38 -13.74 -0.02 -7.40
N GLY A 39 -12.42 -0.01 -7.21
CA GLY A 39 -11.49 0.68 -8.11
C GLY A 39 -11.28 2.15 -7.78
N ARG A 40 -11.61 2.57 -6.56
CA ARG A 40 -11.50 3.98 -6.17
C ARG A 40 -10.25 4.22 -5.35
N ASP A 41 -9.61 5.36 -5.59
CA ASP A 41 -8.59 5.88 -4.69
C ASP A 41 -9.21 6.20 -3.34
N CYS A 42 -8.42 6.14 -2.28
CA CYS A 42 -8.93 6.50 -0.97
C CYS A 42 -7.89 7.21 -0.11
N LEU A 43 -8.37 7.98 0.86
CA LEU A 43 -7.59 8.54 1.94
C LEU A 43 -8.27 8.16 3.25
N GLY A 44 -7.59 7.34 4.05
CA GLY A 44 -8.04 6.95 5.37
C GLY A 44 -7.26 7.69 6.45
N VAL A 45 -7.95 8.48 7.25
CA VAL A 45 -7.38 9.12 8.44
C VAL A 45 -7.85 8.28 9.63
N MET A 46 -6.95 7.46 10.14
CA MET A 46 -7.27 6.45 11.16
C MET A 46 -6.20 6.45 12.24
N PRO A 47 -6.58 6.37 13.52
CA PRO A 47 -5.61 6.31 14.62
C PRO A 47 -4.64 5.14 14.45
N THR A 48 -3.42 5.31 14.93
CA THR A 48 -2.42 4.25 14.97
C THR A 48 -2.96 3.07 15.78
N GLY A 49 -2.80 1.84 15.24
CA GLY A 49 -3.28 0.64 15.92
C GLY A 49 -4.75 0.31 15.69
N ALA A 50 -5.48 1.11 14.89
CA ALA A 50 -6.91 0.86 14.60
C ALA A 50 -7.12 -0.17 13.49
N GLY A 51 -6.13 -1.01 13.19
CA GLY A 51 -6.23 -1.98 12.10
C GLY A 51 -6.10 -1.36 10.72
N LYS A 52 -5.37 -0.27 10.62
CA LYS A 52 -5.13 0.46 9.37
C LYS A 52 -4.53 -0.44 8.29
N SER A 53 -3.59 -1.29 8.65
CA SER A 53 -2.91 -2.17 7.69
C SER A 53 -3.87 -3.16 7.02
N MET A 54 -4.89 -3.64 7.70
CA MET A 54 -5.86 -4.55 7.10
C MET A 54 -6.66 -3.88 5.99
N CYS A 55 -6.83 -2.55 6.05
CA CYS A 55 -7.57 -1.81 5.03
C CYS A 55 -6.93 -1.90 3.64
N TYR A 56 -5.61 -2.09 3.56
CA TYR A 56 -4.95 -2.30 2.27
C TYR A 56 -4.48 -3.74 2.09
N GLN A 57 -4.17 -4.46 3.15
CA GLN A 57 -3.69 -5.84 3.04
C GLN A 57 -4.76 -6.78 2.51
N ILE A 58 -6.00 -6.63 2.97
CA ILE A 58 -7.10 -7.48 2.49
C ILE A 58 -7.39 -7.25 1.01
N PRO A 59 -7.56 -6.00 0.51
CA PRO A 59 -7.71 -5.81 -0.94
C PRO A 59 -6.51 -6.31 -1.74
N ALA A 60 -5.30 -6.16 -1.20
CA ALA A 60 -4.10 -6.65 -1.87
C ALA A 60 -4.17 -8.15 -2.16
N LEU A 61 -4.76 -8.93 -1.26
CA LEU A 61 -4.91 -10.38 -1.45
C LEU A 61 -5.92 -10.72 -2.54
N MET A 62 -6.85 -9.81 -2.83
CA MET A 62 -7.92 -10.02 -3.79
C MET A 62 -7.57 -9.54 -5.20
N PHE A 63 -6.60 -8.64 -5.34
CA PHE A 63 -6.16 -8.16 -6.65
C PHE A 63 -5.28 -9.19 -7.35
N ASP A 64 -5.29 -9.17 -8.69
CA ASP A 64 -4.45 -10.06 -9.49
C ASP A 64 -2.98 -9.68 -9.44
N GLY A 65 -2.68 -8.39 -9.47
CA GLY A 65 -1.31 -7.88 -9.47
C GLY A 65 -0.73 -7.69 -8.08
N ILE A 66 0.41 -7.04 -8.04
CA ILE A 66 1.15 -6.77 -6.82
C ILE A 66 0.65 -5.47 -6.18
N THR A 67 0.63 -5.42 -4.86
CA THR A 67 0.45 -4.18 -4.11
C THR A 67 1.80 -3.74 -3.58
N ILE A 68 2.18 -2.50 -3.88
CA ILE A 68 3.38 -1.85 -3.36
C ILE A 68 2.97 -0.95 -2.20
N VAL A 69 3.57 -1.14 -1.04
CA VAL A 69 3.32 -0.31 0.14
C VAL A 69 4.54 0.57 0.39
N VAL A 70 4.38 1.88 0.21
CA VAL A 70 5.44 2.85 0.50
C VAL A 70 5.35 3.24 1.96
N SER A 71 6.41 3.04 2.70
CA SER A 71 6.49 3.37 4.13
C SER A 71 7.87 3.96 4.47
N PRO A 72 7.93 4.94 5.38
CA PRO A 72 9.21 5.51 5.81
C PRO A 72 9.83 4.74 6.97
N LEU A 73 9.08 3.81 7.58
CA LEU A 73 9.44 3.17 8.84
C LEU A 73 10.13 1.83 8.59
N ILE A 74 11.43 1.91 8.26
CA ILE A 74 12.25 0.74 7.88
C ILE A 74 12.19 -0.37 8.96
N SER A 75 12.28 0.01 10.22
CA SER A 75 12.27 -0.95 11.32
C SER A 75 10.94 -1.71 11.44
N LEU A 76 9.82 -1.09 11.03
CA LEU A 76 8.51 -1.71 11.09
C LEU A 76 8.18 -2.56 9.86
N MET A 77 8.85 -2.33 8.73
CA MET A 77 8.60 -3.10 7.50
C MET A 77 8.86 -4.59 7.72
N LYS A 78 9.97 -4.93 8.36
CA LYS A 78 10.32 -6.33 8.62
C LYS A 78 9.25 -7.00 9.48
N ASP A 79 8.77 -6.31 10.51
CA ASP A 79 7.74 -6.85 11.39
C ASP A 79 6.42 -7.05 10.66
N GLN A 80 6.02 -6.10 9.82
CA GLN A 80 4.83 -6.20 9.00
C GLN A 80 4.91 -7.38 8.03
N VAL A 81 6.03 -7.52 7.36
CA VAL A 81 6.26 -8.61 6.40
C VAL A 81 6.28 -9.96 7.11
N ASN A 82 6.96 -10.05 8.27
CA ASN A 82 7.00 -11.29 9.03
C ASN A 82 5.61 -11.72 9.49
N SER A 83 4.77 -10.77 9.94
CA SER A 83 3.38 -11.06 10.31
C SER A 83 2.58 -11.60 9.14
N LEU A 84 2.75 -11.00 7.95
CA LEU A 84 2.07 -11.47 6.74
C LEU A 84 2.53 -12.89 6.37
N ILE A 85 3.82 -13.15 6.41
CA ILE A 85 4.37 -14.48 6.09
C ILE A 85 3.84 -15.52 7.07
N GLN A 86 3.79 -15.21 8.36
CA GLN A 86 3.24 -16.10 9.38
C GLN A 86 1.75 -16.39 9.14
N SER A 87 1.04 -15.45 8.55
CA SER A 87 -0.37 -15.62 8.18
C SER A 87 -0.56 -16.36 6.85
N GLY A 88 0.52 -16.72 6.16
CA GLY A 88 0.45 -17.42 4.89
C GLY A 88 0.47 -16.53 3.65
N VAL A 89 0.71 -15.23 3.82
CA VAL A 89 0.78 -14.27 2.72
C VAL A 89 2.22 -14.13 2.25
N ARG A 90 2.44 -14.20 0.94
CA ARG A 90 3.77 -14.00 0.35
C ARG A 90 4.06 -12.51 0.26
N ALA A 91 5.02 -12.06 1.05
CA ALA A 91 5.37 -10.65 1.16
C ALA A 91 6.88 -10.47 1.25
N ALA A 92 7.36 -9.29 0.87
CA ALA A 92 8.76 -8.92 0.97
C ALA A 92 8.90 -7.44 1.33
N TYR A 93 10.10 -7.05 1.74
CA TYR A 93 10.43 -5.65 1.94
C TYR A 93 11.73 -5.30 1.22
N LEU A 94 11.80 -4.06 0.73
CA LEU A 94 12.94 -3.52 -0.02
C LEU A 94 13.34 -2.20 0.63
N ASN A 95 14.42 -2.22 1.40
CA ASN A 95 14.95 -1.03 2.06
C ASN A 95 16.45 -1.14 2.26
N SER A 96 17.04 -0.12 2.90
CA SER A 96 18.49 -0.04 3.11
C SER A 96 19.07 -1.07 4.08
N SER A 97 18.23 -1.82 4.80
CA SER A 97 18.71 -2.88 5.70
C SER A 97 19.14 -4.14 4.96
N LEU A 98 18.77 -4.30 3.69
CA LEU A 98 19.15 -5.43 2.87
C LEU A 98 20.55 -5.23 2.30
N THR A 99 21.32 -6.31 2.22
CA THR A 99 22.55 -6.33 1.42
C THR A 99 22.21 -6.24 -0.07
N ALA A 100 23.18 -5.88 -0.91
CA ALA A 100 22.97 -5.85 -2.35
C ALA A 100 22.49 -7.20 -2.89
N ALA A 101 23.07 -8.30 -2.41
CA ALA A 101 22.66 -9.65 -2.84
C ALA A 101 21.25 -9.98 -2.40
N GLN A 102 20.85 -9.61 -1.17
CA GLN A 102 19.50 -9.82 -0.67
C GLN A 102 18.48 -8.99 -1.47
N TYR A 103 18.85 -7.75 -1.80
CA TYR A 103 17.99 -6.86 -2.60
C TYR A 103 17.76 -7.43 -4.00
N GLU A 104 18.84 -7.85 -4.67
CA GLU A 104 18.75 -8.43 -6.02
C GLU A 104 17.91 -9.71 -6.02
N MET A 105 18.08 -10.56 -5.00
CA MET A 105 17.27 -11.77 -4.87
C MET A 105 15.79 -11.44 -4.69
N ALA A 106 15.47 -10.45 -3.87
CA ALA A 106 14.09 -10.03 -3.65
C ALA A 106 13.46 -9.47 -4.94
N ILE A 107 14.18 -8.65 -5.69
CA ILE A 107 13.71 -8.14 -6.98
C ILE A 107 13.48 -9.28 -7.98
N SER A 108 14.41 -10.23 -8.06
CA SER A 108 14.27 -11.39 -8.94
C SER A 108 13.04 -12.22 -8.59
N ASN A 109 12.84 -12.48 -7.31
CA ASN A 109 11.66 -13.22 -6.83
C ASN A 109 10.37 -12.45 -7.12
N ALA A 110 10.38 -11.13 -6.93
CA ALA A 110 9.24 -10.27 -7.24
C ALA A 110 8.87 -10.32 -8.73
N ALA A 111 9.89 -10.27 -9.60
CA ALA A 111 9.68 -10.35 -11.06
C ALA A 111 9.08 -11.70 -11.48
N ARG A 112 9.32 -12.77 -10.71
CA ARG A 112 8.75 -14.10 -10.96
C ARG A 112 7.37 -14.29 -10.32
N GLY A 113 6.79 -13.24 -9.75
CA GLY A 113 5.46 -13.31 -9.17
C GLY A 113 5.38 -13.98 -7.80
N MET A 114 6.48 -14.02 -7.07
CA MET A 114 6.53 -14.72 -5.77
C MET A 114 5.89 -13.95 -4.62
N TYR A 115 5.62 -12.66 -4.79
CA TYR A 115 5.08 -11.83 -3.72
C TYR A 115 3.77 -11.18 -4.12
N LYS A 116 2.86 -11.12 -3.16
CA LYS A 116 1.57 -10.44 -3.31
C LYS A 116 1.64 -8.99 -2.83
N ILE A 117 2.43 -8.75 -1.79
CA ILE A 117 2.61 -7.43 -1.17
C ILE A 117 4.10 -7.18 -1.00
N ILE A 118 4.56 -6.00 -1.44
CA ILE A 118 5.95 -5.58 -1.30
C ILE A 118 5.99 -4.23 -0.60
N TYR A 119 6.62 -4.20 0.57
CA TYR A 119 6.91 -2.96 1.30
C TYR A 119 8.20 -2.37 0.76
N VAL A 120 8.20 -1.07 0.50
CA VAL A 120 9.36 -0.39 -0.08
C VAL A 120 9.60 0.95 0.60
N ALA A 121 10.87 1.26 0.84
CA ALA A 121 11.26 2.59 1.27
C ALA A 121 11.09 3.58 0.10
N PRO A 122 10.63 4.82 0.36
CA PRO A 122 10.34 5.76 -0.73
C PRO A 122 11.57 6.07 -1.60
N GLU A 123 12.77 6.01 -1.05
CA GLU A 123 14.02 6.26 -1.79
C GLU A 123 14.28 5.22 -2.88
N ARG A 124 13.70 4.02 -2.75
CA ARG A 124 13.90 2.93 -3.72
C ARG A 124 13.07 3.07 -4.98
N LEU A 125 12.00 3.87 -4.94
CA LEU A 125 11.08 4.01 -6.07
C LEU A 125 11.75 4.52 -7.35
N GLU A 126 12.75 5.36 -7.22
CA GLU A 126 13.45 5.97 -8.35
C GLU A 126 14.72 5.23 -8.74
N THR A 127 15.09 4.15 -8.05
CA THR A 127 16.27 3.36 -8.41
C THR A 127 15.99 2.54 -9.68
N TRP A 128 17.03 2.39 -10.52
CA TRP A 128 16.87 1.71 -11.80
C TRP A 128 16.35 0.29 -11.66
N GLY A 129 16.91 -0.46 -10.74
CA GLY A 129 16.49 -1.87 -10.55
C GLY A 129 15.04 -2.01 -10.14
N PHE A 130 14.54 -1.14 -9.26
CA PHE A 130 13.14 -1.16 -8.86
C PHE A 130 12.22 -0.70 -9.99
N LEU A 131 12.59 0.36 -10.71
CA LEU A 131 11.82 0.85 -11.86
C LEU A 131 11.75 -0.19 -12.97
N ASP A 132 12.86 -0.85 -13.28
CA ASP A 132 12.88 -1.90 -14.28
C ASP A 132 11.91 -3.03 -13.92
N PHE A 133 11.94 -3.48 -12.67
CA PHE A 133 10.98 -4.46 -12.17
C PHE A 133 9.54 -3.95 -12.29
N ALA A 134 9.27 -2.77 -11.74
CA ALA A 134 7.91 -2.25 -11.60
C ALA A 134 7.23 -1.98 -12.95
N THR A 135 7.99 -1.62 -13.97
CA THR A 135 7.44 -1.33 -15.31
C THR A 135 7.12 -2.60 -16.11
N HIS A 136 7.58 -3.77 -15.65
CA HIS A 136 7.39 -5.04 -16.36
C HIS A 136 6.40 -6.00 -15.67
N VAL A 137 5.80 -5.59 -14.57
CA VAL A 137 4.82 -6.41 -13.83
C VAL A 137 3.51 -5.65 -13.68
N GLU A 138 2.44 -6.38 -13.38
CA GLU A 138 1.16 -5.76 -13.04
C GLU A 138 1.18 -5.29 -11.59
N ILE A 139 0.98 -3.99 -11.38
CA ILE A 139 0.82 -3.40 -10.06
C ILE A 139 -0.62 -2.91 -9.95
N SER A 140 -1.39 -3.56 -9.06
CA SER A 140 -2.80 -3.26 -8.89
C SER A 140 -3.06 -2.06 -7.99
N MET A 141 -2.21 -1.87 -6.98
CA MET A 141 -2.39 -0.81 -6.00
C MET A 141 -1.05 -0.31 -5.47
N ILE A 142 -0.97 1.00 -5.26
CA ILE A 142 0.08 1.64 -4.47
C ILE A 142 -0.56 2.13 -3.17
N THR A 143 -0.05 1.65 -2.05
CA THR A 143 -0.46 2.14 -0.74
C THR A 143 0.60 3.08 -0.21
N VAL A 144 0.18 4.27 0.19
CA VAL A 144 1.07 5.27 0.79
C VAL A 144 0.77 5.32 2.27
N ASP A 145 1.59 4.62 3.05
CA ASP A 145 1.49 4.65 4.50
C ASP A 145 2.18 5.90 5.04
N GLU A 146 1.73 6.38 6.20
CA GLU A 146 2.22 7.65 6.77
C GLU A 146 2.16 8.78 5.74
N ALA A 147 1.02 8.91 5.05
CA ALA A 147 0.86 9.82 3.92
C ALA A 147 1.09 11.30 4.29
N HIS A 148 0.97 11.65 5.58
CA HIS A 148 1.30 13.00 6.04
C HIS A 148 2.75 13.40 5.75
N CYS A 149 3.65 12.44 5.52
CA CYS A 149 5.05 12.71 5.18
C CYS A 149 5.21 13.47 3.86
N ILE A 150 4.17 13.53 3.02
CA ILE A 150 4.20 14.24 1.75
C ILE A 150 4.05 15.77 1.92
N SER A 151 3.57 16.21 3.07
CA SER A 151 3.24 17.61 3.31
C SER A 151 4.31 18.31 4.12
N GLN A 152 4.75 19.48 3.65
CA GLN A 152 5.65 20.34 4.42
C GLN A 152 4.98 20.90 5.69
N TRP A 153 3.66 20.83 5.76
CA TRP A 153 2.88 21.29 6.92
C TRP A 153 2.59 20.16 7.90
N GLY A 154 3.03 18.93 7.58
CA GLY A 154 2.91 17.79 8.47
C GLY A 154 4.08 17.72 9.47
N GLN A 155 3.97 16.82 10.42
CA GLN A 155 4.95 16.70 11.51
C GLN A 155 6.26 16.05 11.07
N ASP A 156 6.26 15.29 9.98
CA ASP A 156 7.41 14.47 9.57
C ASP A 156 7.55 14.51 8.04
N PHE A 157 7.74 15.71 7.50
CA PHE A 157 7.91 15.86 6.06
C PHE A 157 9.14 15.11 5.56
N ARG A 158 8.96 14.31 4.51
CA ARG A 158 10.04 13.56 3.86
C ARG A 158 10.04 13.85 2.37
N PRO A 159 11.07 14.53 1.85
CA PRO A 159 11.11 14.92 0.43
C PRO A 159 10.96 13.75 -0.54
N SER A 160 11.42 12.55 -0.17
CA SER A 160 11.30 11.36 -1.02
C SER A 160 9.85 10.98 -1.33
N TYR A 161 8.89 11.38 -0.48
CA TYR A 161 7.46 11.16 -0.75
C TYR A 161 6.96 11.94 -1.96
N LEU A 162 7.63 13.05 -2.32
CA LEU A 162 7.25 13.84 -3.49
C LEU A 162 7.49 13.10 -4.81
N ASN A 163 8.27 12.03 -4.79
CA ASN A 163 8.60 11.24 -5.97
C ASN A 163 7.58 10.12 -6.24
N ILE A 164 6.63 9.89 -5.34
CA ILE A 164 5.66 8.80 -5.48
C ILE A 164 4.82 8.95 -6.75
N LEU A 165 4.30 10.14 -7.01
CA LEU A 165 3.48 10.37 -8.20
C LEU A 165 4.29 10.18 -9.49
N SER A 166 5.53 10.65 -9.53
CA SER A 166 6.43 10.44 -10.66
C SER A 166 6.63 8.94 -10.93
N PHE A 167 6.82 8.16 -9.88
CA PHE A 167 6.91 6.71 -9.98
C PHE A 167 5.63 6.10 -10.56
N VAL A 168 4.48 6.47 -10.03
CA VAL A 168 3.17 5.97 -10.49
C VAL A 168 2.98 6.24 -11.98
N LYS A 169 3.38 7.42 -12.46
CA LYS A 169 3.23 7.79 -13.86
C LYS A 169 4.10 6.98 -14.81
N LYS A 170 5.15 6.34 -14.32
CA LYS A 170 6.04 5.50 -15.13
C LYS A 170 5.51 4.09 -15.32
N LEU A 171 4.50 3.68 -14.55
CA LEU A 171 3.94 2.34 -14.63
C LEU A 171 3.10 2.16 -15.90
N ALA A 172 3.02 0.91 -16.38
CA ALA A 172 2.26 0.59 -17.60
C ALA A 172 0.78 0.94 -17.48
N ARG A 173 0.21 0.78 -16.28
CA ARG A 173 -1.17 1.17 -15.96
C ARG A 173 -1.16 1.94 -14.65
N ARG A 174 -2.07 2.90 -14.53
CA ARG A 174 -2.25 3.61 -13.27
C ARG A 174 -2.88 2.66 -12.24
N PRO A 175 -2.19 2.35 -11.13
CA PRO A 175 -2.77 1.56 -10.06
C PRO A 175 -3.77 2.40 -9.26
N ILE A 176 -4.58 1.71 -8.45
CA ILE A 176 -5.35 2.37 -7.39
C ILE A 176 -4.35 2.92 -6.38
N ILE A 177 -4.60 4.13 -5.88
CA ILE A 177 -3.78 4.73 -4.83
C ILE A 177 -4.60 4.79 -3.55
N SER A 178 -4.10 4.14 -2.50
CA SER A 178 -4.68 4.22 -1.16
C SER A 178 -3.68 4.89 -0.22
N ALA A 179 -4.10 5.95 0.43
CA ALA A 179 -3.25 6.72 1.33
C ALA A 179 -3.81 6.64 2.75
N PHE A 180 -2.92 6.49 3.72
CA PHE A 180 -3.29 6.36 5.13
C PHE A 180 -2.41 7.23 6.00
N THR A 181 -3.02 7.85 7.01
CA THR A 181 -2.31 8.60 8.04
C THR A 181 -3.09 8.56 9.34
N ALA A 182 -2.40 8.68 10.47
CA ALA A 182 -3.05 8.73 11.78
C ALA A 182 -3.71 10.08 12.04
N THR A 183 -3.12 11.15 11.52
CA THR A 183 -3.63 12.51 11.71
C THR A 183 -3.45 13.32 10.44
N ALA A 184 -4.43 14.18 10.14
CA ALA A 184 -4.31 15.13 9.04
C ALA A 184 -5.13 16.39 9.34
N THR A 185 -4.44 17.53 9.40
CA THR A 185 -5.12 18.82 9.35
C THR A 185 -5.70 19.00 7.95
N SER A 186 -6.58 19.99 7.77
CA SER A 186 -7.14 20.30 6.45
C SER A 186 -6.04 20.56 5.42
N LYS A 187 -4.99 21.29 5.81
CA LYS A 187 -3.88 21.59 4.91
C LYS A 187 -3.09 20.34 4.52
N VAL A 188 -2.78 19.47 5.47
CA VAL A 188 -2.08 18.21 5.19
C VAL A 188 -2.94 17.31 4.30
N ARG A 189 -4.23 17.21 4.60
CA ARG A 189 -5.16 16.43 3.79
C ARG A 189 -5.20 16.92 2.34
N ASP A 190 -5.30 18.25 2.15
CA ASP A 190 -5.34 18.84 0.80
C ASP A 190 -4.03 18.56 0.05
N ASP A 191 -2.88 18.63 0.74
CA ASP A 191 -1.60 18.29 0.13
C ASP A 191 -1.54 16.83 -0.29
N ILE A 192 -2.03 15.90 0.54
CA ILE A 192 -2.07 14.48 0.18
C ILE A 192 -2.89 14.27 -1.09
N LEU A 193 -4.09 14.83 -1.13
CA LEU A 193 -5.00 14.69 -2.27
C LEU A 193 -4.38 15.24 -3.55
N GLN A 194 -3.74 16.40 -3.47
CA GLN A 194 -3.18 17.09 -4.62
C GLN A 194 -1.85 16.49 -5.08
N ILE A 195 -0.91 16.28 -4.17
CA ILE A 195 0.45 15.84 -4.51
C ILE A 195 0.44 14.40 -5.00
N LEU A 196 -0.41 13.54 -4.45
CA LEU A 196 -0.61 12.18 -4.97
C LEU A 196 -1.55 12.12 -6.16
N SER A 197 -2.20 13.24 -6.49
CA SER A 197 -3.15 13.31 -7.60
C SER A 197 -4.24 12.25 -7.51
N LEU A 198 -4.85 12.13 -6.33
CA LEU A 198 -5.91 11.15 -6.11
C LEU A 198 -7.13 11.49 -6.99
N GLU A 199 -7.70 10.48 -7.63
CA GLU A 199 -8.82 10.62 -8.56
C GLU A 199 -10.12 10.25 -7.88
N ARG A 200 -11.01 11.24 -7.70
CA ARG A 200 -12.33 11.05 -7.08
C ARG A 200 -12.26 10.18 -5.81
N PRO A 201 -11.38 10.54 -4.86
CA PRO A 201 -11.09 9.66 -3.74
C PRO A 201 -12.26 9.56 -2.77
N VAL A 202 -12.36 8.40 -2.12
CA VAL A 202 -13.16 8.26 -0.91
C VAL A 202 -12.30 8.71 0.26
N ILE A 203 -12.82 9.63 1.06
CA ILE A 203 -12.12 10.16 2.23
C ILE A 203 -12.86 9.70 3.47
N LEU A 204 -12.16 8.98 4.35
CA LEU A 204 -12.70 8.48 5.60
C LEU A 204 -11.85 8.99 6.77
N THR A 205 -12.51 9.55 7.76
CA THR A 205 -11.88 10.08 8.97
C THR A 205 -12.46 9.45 10.22
#